data_2ecdc94f9e352592ecf9c39c3420d49a
#
_entry.id   2ecdc94f9e352592ecf9c39c3420d49a
#
_cell.length_a   1.000
_cell.length_b   1.000
_cell.length_c   1.000
_cell.angle_alpha   90.00
_cell.angle_beta   90.00
_cell.angle_gamma   90.00
#
_symmetry.space_group_name_H-M   'P 1'
#
loop_
_entity.id
_entity.type
_entity.pdbx_description
1 polymer ?
#
loop_
_entity_poly.entity_id
_entity_poly.type
_entity_poly.pdbx_seq_one_letter_code
_entity_poly.pdbx_strand_id
1 'polypeptide(L)'
;TATPREVDDIYEARQAVEGYCAAMLASEGNEQKFATINTVIVKTEAAKFTSISQYYNANRDIHHAFVLATGNKYLLEMFAAMWNRSLSFGIFRLLSPEQLSLTLTGHGPLLDAIRTGDPDLARQAMCQHITDGKKLQLSAPPLADKQKA
;
A
#
# COMPACT_ATOMS: atom_id res chain seq x y z
N THR A 1 -10.12 -5.55 -17.76
CA THR A 1 -8.65 -5.36 -17.81
C THR A 1 -8.34 -3.89 -17.62
N ALA A 2 -7.43 -3.57 -16.69
CA ALA A 2 -7.02 -2.19 -16.41
C ALA A 2 -6.23 -1.62 -17.58
N THR A 3 -6.59 -0.41 -18.02
CA THR A 3 -5.76 0.35 -18.96
C THR A 3 -4.55 0.94 -18.22
N PRO A 4 -3.43 1.22 -18.92
CA PRO A 4 -2.29 1.90 -18.30
C PRO A 4 -2.66 3.21 -17.61
N ARG A 5 -3.59 3.96 -18.19
CA ARG A 5 -4.08 5.22 -17.61
C ARG A 5 -4.83 5.00 -16.30
N GLU A 6 -5.69 4.00 -16.24
CA GLU A 6 -6.42 3.67 -15.01
C GLU A 6 -5.45 3.23 -13.88
N VAL A 7 -4.38 2.53 -14.23
CA VAL A 7 -3.32 2.18 -13.28
C VAL A 7 -2.65 3.46 -12.75
N ASP A 8 -2.27 4.37 -13.65
CA ASP A 8 -1.65 5.64 -13.25
C ASP A 8 -2.57 6.46 -12.36
N ASP A 9 -3.84 6.57 -12.72
CA ASP A 9 -4.84 7.34 -11.99
C ASP A 9 -5.03 6.82 -10.56
N ILE A 10 -5.09 5.50 -10.37
CA ILE A 10 -5.28 4.91 -9.04
C ILE A 10 -4.05 5.08 -8.15
N TYR A 11 -2.86 4.97 -8.71
CA TYR A 11 -1.60 5.19 -7.95
C TYR A 11 -1.41 6.67 -7.61
N GLU A 12 -1.78 7.58 -8.50
CA GLU A 12 -1.79 9.01 -8.21
C GLU A 12 -2.77 9.35 -7.06
N ALA A 13 -3.98 8.81 -7.10
CA ALA A 13 -4.97 8.99 -6.04
C ALA A 13 -4.48 8.41 -4.71
N ARG A 14 -3.83 7.25 -4.72
CA ARG A 14 -3.23 6.65 -3.53
C ARG A 14 -2.15 7.55 -2.93
N GLN A 15 -1.28 8.11 -3.74
CA GLN A 15 -0.25 9.04 -3.27
C GLN A 15 -0.86 10.29 -2.62
N ALA A 16 -1.93 10.82 -3.19
CA ALA A 16 -2.62 11.97 -2.64
C ALA A 16 -3.24 11.68 -1.26
N VAL A 17 -3.91 10.56 -1.10
CA VAL A 17 -4.57 10.19 0.16
C VAL A 17 -3.58 9.67 1.19
N GLU A 18 -2.80 8.66 0.84
CA GLU A 18 -1.90 7.99 1.79
C GLU A 18 -0.68 8.84 2.11
N GLY A 19 -0.17 9.61 1.15
CA GLY A 19 0.91 10.57 1.38
C GLY A 19 0.50 11.68 2.35
N TYR A 20 -0.71 12.21 2.21
CA TYR A 20 -1.26 13.18 3.15
C TYR A 20 -1.42 12.58 4.56
N CYS A 21 -1.91 11.35 4.66
CA CYS A 21 -2.02 10.65 5.95
C CYS A 21 -0.65 10.51 6.64
N ALA A 22 0.38 10.15 5.89
CA ALA A 22 1.74 10.04 6.42
C ALA A 22 2.24 11.39 6.98
N ALA A 23 2.01 12.48 6.25
CA ALA A 23 2.37 13.83 6.68
C ALA A 23 1.64 14.24 7.97
N MET A 24 0.35 13.95 8.06
CA MET A 24 -0.45 14.23 9.27
C MET A 24 0.06 13.45 10.48
N LEU A 25 0.34 12.15 10.32
CA LEU A 25 0.84 11.31 11.40
C LEU A 25 2.20 11.78 11.89
N ALA A 26 3.08 12.21 11.00
CA ALA A 26 4.38 12.79 11.37
C ALA A 26 4.20 14.09 12.18
N SER A 27 3.32 14.98 11.76
CA SER A 27 3.04 16.24 12.45
C SER A 27 2.45 16.02 13.83
N GLU A 28 1.58 15.03 13.99
CA GLU A 28 0.94 14.71 15.27
C GLU A 28 1.95 14.09 16.25
N GLY A 29 2.85 13.24 15.77
CA GLY A 29 3.89 12.63 16.60
C GLY A 29 3.35 11.74 17.71
N ASN A 30 2.25 11.03 17.51
CA ASN A 30 1.62 10.18 18.52
C ASN A 30 2.25 8.78 18.52
N GLU A 31 3.13 8.51 19.50
CA GLU A 31 3.85 7.25 19.61
C GLU A 31 2.93 6.05 19.80
N GLN A 32 1.79 6.20 20.46
CA GLN A 32 0.83 5.11 20.64
C GLN A 32 0.21 4.69 19.29
N LYS A 33 -0.07 5.65 18.42
CA LYS A 33 -0.54 5.37 17.05
C LYS A 33 0.55 4.65 16.24
N PHE A 34 1.79 5.07 16.36
CA PHE A 34 2.91 4.40 15.70
C PHE A 34 3.08 2.96 16.19
N ALA A 35 2.96 2.73 17.48
CA ALA A 35 3.01 1.38 18.05
C ALA A 35 1.90 0.48 17.50
N THR A 36 0.69 1.01 17.37
CA THR A 36 -0.46 0.28 16.79
C THR A 36 -0.21 -0.08 15.33
N ILE A 37 0.28 0.87 14.53
CA ILE A 37 0.66 0.62 13.12
C ILE A 37 1.76 -0.42 13.05
N ASN A 38 2.80 -0.30 13.87
CA ASN A 38 3.92 -1.24 13.89
C ASN A 38 3.46 -2.67 14.21
N THR A 39 2.51 -2.83 15.11
CA THR A 39 1.94 -4.15 15.43
C THR A 39 1.31 -4.80 14.20
N VAL A 40 0.58 -4.04 13.39
CA VAL A 40 -0.01 -4.53 12.13
C VAL A 40 1.09 -4.90 11.14
N ILE A 41 2.10 -4.05 10.97
CA ILE A 41 3.22 -4.30 10.04
C ILE A 41 3.94 -5.59 10.42
N VAL A 42 4.38 -5.72 11.67
CA VAL A 42 5.17 -6.87 12.14
C VAL A 42 4.37 -8.18 11.99
N LYS A 43 3.12 -8.17 12.42
CA LYS A 43 2.24 -9.34 12.32
C LYS A 43 2.03 -9.76 10.87
N THR A 44 1.75 -8.79 10.01
CA THR A 44 1.38 -9.03 8.60
C THR A 44 2.60 -9.45 7.78
N GLU A 45 3.74 -8.80 7.95
CA GLU A 45 4.98 -9.14 7.22
C GLU A 45 5.60 -10.47 7.68
N ALA A 46 5.33 -10.91 8.91
CA ALA A 46 5.78 -12.21 9.42
C ALA A 46 4.87 -13.39 9.01
N ALA A 47 3.64 -13.12 8.59
CA ALA A 47 2.70 -14.15 8.22
C ALA A 47 3.07 -14.79 6.88
N LYS A 48 2.71 -16.09 6.74
CA LYS A 48 2.87 -16.83 5.49
C LYS A 48 1.51 -16.93 4.81
N PHE A 49 1.46 -16.51 3.57
CA PHE A 49 0.22 -16.55 2.78
C PHE A 49 0.36 -17.56 1.64
N THR A 50 -0.77 -18.11 1.21
CA THR A 50 -0.85 -19.15 0.18
C THR A 50 -1.68 -18.73 -1.03
N SER A 51 -2.41 -17.62 -0.94
CA SER A 51 -3.24 -17.14 -2.04
C SER A 51 -2.98 -15.66 -2.35
N ILE A 52 -3.26 -15.28 -3.58
CA ILE A 52 -3.17 -13.88 -4.04
C ILE A 52 -4.10 -12.98 -3.21
N SER A 53 -5.30 -13.45 -2.90
CA SER A 53 -6.25 -12.71 -2.07
C SER A 53 -5.71 -12.40 -0.68
N GLN A 54 -4.99 -13.35 -0.08
CA GLN A 54 -4.37 -13.15 1.22
C GLN A 54 -3.27 -12.09 1.16
N TYR A 55 -2.41 -12.12 0.14
CA TYR A 55 -1.38 -11.09 -0.07
C TYR A 55 -1.99 -9.72 -0.31
N TYR A 56 -3.02 -9.65 -1.14
CA TYR A 56 -3.73 -8.40 -1.42
C TYR A 56 -4.34 -7.80 -0.14
N ASN A 57 -5.07 -8.61 0.61
CA ASN A 57 -5.71 -8.18 1.85
C ASN A 57 -4.67 -7.77 2.91
N ALA A 58 -3.57 -8.50 3.01
CA ALA A 58 -2.48 -8.19 3.93
C ALA A 58 -1.85 -6.83 3.62
N ASN A 59 -1.55 -6.55 2.37
CA ASN A 59 -1.02 -5.26 1.95
C ASN A 59 -2.03 -4.13 2.22
N ARG A 60 -3.30 -4.36 1.88
CA ARG A 60 -4.37 -3.41 2.20
C ARG A 60 -4.47 -3.13 3.70
N ASP A 61 -4.36 -4.14 4.54
CA ASP A 61 -4.47 -4.01 5.99
C ASP A 61 -3.36 -3.14 6.57
N ILE A 62 -2.13 -3.25 6.05
CA ILE A 62 -1.03 -2.38 6.46
C ILE A 62 -1.32 -0.92 6.08
N HIS A 63 -1.64 -0.65 4.82
CA HIS A 63 -1.95 0.71 4.37
C HIS A 63 -3.18 1.29 5.06
N HIS A 64 -4.20 0.47 5.31
CA HIS A 64 -5.38 0.84 6.08
C HIS A 64 -5.01 1.31 7.50
N ALA A 65 -4.04 0.67 8.15
CA ALA A 65 -3.62 1.04 9.49
C ALA A 65 -3.08 2.48 9.55
N PHE A 66 -2.35 2.93 8.55
CA PHE A 66 -1.88 4.32 8.46
C PHE A 66 -3.06 5.30 8.32
N VAL A 67 -4.00 5.00 7.45
CA VAL A 67 -5.16 5.88 7.22
C VAL A 67 -6.08 5.90 8.44
N LEU A 68 -6.36 4.75 9.02
CA LEU A 68 -7.19 4.62 10.23
C LEU A 68 -6.61 5.43 11.39
N ALA A 69 -5.29 5.45 11.55
CA ALA A 69 -4.60 6.17 12.62
C ALA A 69 -4.81 7.68 12.56
N THR A 70 -5.13 8.25 11.40
CA THR A 70 -5.44 9.69 11.29
C THR A 70 -6.73 10.09 12.01
N GLY A 71 -7.63 9.13 12.25
CA GLY A 71 -8.95 9.40 12.83
C GLY A 71 -9.92 10.10 11.89
N ASN A 72 -9.56 10.31 10.63
CA ASN A 72 -10.37 10.98 9.64
C ASN A 72 -11.19 9.97 8.83
N LYS A 73 -12.48 9.87 9.13
CA LYS A 73 -13.38 8.90 8.48
C LYS A 73 -13.53 9.12 6.97
N TYR A 74 -13.38 10.34 6.50
CA TYR A 74 -13.51 10.65 5.07
C TYR A 74 -12.27 10.19 4.29
N LEU A 75 -11.07 10.33 4.86
CA LEU A 75 -9.87 9.75 4.28
C LEU A 75 -9.98 8.22 4.23
N LEU A 76 -10.56 7.62 5.26
CA LEU A 76 -10.78 6.18 5.31
C LEU A 76 -11.77 5.71 4.23
N GLU A 77 -12.85 6.46 4.00
CA GLU A 77 -13.80 6.18 2.92
C GLU A 77 -13.14 6.28 1.53
N MET A 78 -12.31 7.31 1.32
CA MET A 78 -11.55 7.48 0.07
C MET A 78 -10.57 6.32 -0.14
N PHE A 79 -9.88 5.91 0.90
CA PHE A 79 -9.00 4.73 0.88
C PHE A 79 -9.76 3.47 0.49
N ALA A 80 -10.88 3.20 1.13
CA ALA A 80 -11.71 2.03 0.85
C ALA A 80 -12.21 2.02 -0.61
N ALA A 81 -12.60 3.18 -1.13
CA ALA A 81 -13.03 3.31 -2.53
C ALA A 81 -11.93 2.93 -3.52
N MET A 82 -10.67 3.22 -3.21
CA MET A 82 -9.54 2.86 -4.07
C MET A 82 -9.16 1.38 -3.95
N TRP A 83 -9.10 0.85 -2.73
CA TRP A 83 -8.60 -0.49 -2.46
C TRP A 83 -9.62 -1.61 -2.61
N ASN A 84 -10.92 -1.31 -2.53
CA ASN A 84 -11.98 -2.30 -2.67
C ASN A 84 -12.46 -2.49 -4.12
N ARG A 85 -11.76 -1.90 -5.08
CA ARG A 85 -12.10 -2.05 -6.49
C ARG A 85 -11.50 -3.32 -7.08
N SER A 86 -12.25 -3.97 -7.95
CA SER A 86 -11.78 -5.11 -8.73
C SER A 86 -10.53 -4.79 -9.56
N LEU A 87 -10.37 -3.54 -9.99
CA LEU A 87 -9.20 -3.05 -10.68
C LEU A 87 -7.92 -3.23 -9.86
N SER A 88 -7.93 -2.79 -8.60
CA SER A 88 -6.77 -2.91 -7.71
C SER A 88 -6.38 -4.37 -7.48
N PHE A 89 -7.35 -5.23 -7.25
CA PHE A 89 -7.11 -6.66 -7.15
C PHE A 89 -6.61 -7.25 -8.48
N GLY A 90 -7.19 -6.83 -9.60
CA GLY A 90 -6.80 -7.28 -10.94
C GLY A 90 -5.34 -7.00 -11.28
N ILE A 91 -4.81 -5.84 -10.86
CA ILE A 91 -3.39 -5.51 -11.00
C ILE A 91 -2.54 -6.46 -10.16
N PHE A 92 -2.94 -6.66 -8.90
CA PHE A 92 -2.21 -7.46 -7.94
C PHE A 92 -2.08 -8.93 -8.35
N ARG A 93 -3.10 -9.48 -8.97
CA ARG A 93 -3.14 -10.88 -9.39
C ARG A 93 -2.18 -11.24 -10.53
N LEU A 94 -1.55 -10.25 -11.17
CA LEU A 94 -0.56 -10.46 -12.22
C LEU A 94 0.85 -10.75 -11.67
N LEU A 95 1.04 -10.58 -10.35
CA LEU A 95 2.33 -10.73 -9.71
C LEU A 95 2.73 -12.21 -9.57
N SER A 96 4.04 -12.47 -9.71
CA SER A 96 4.63 -13.77 -9.37
C SER A 96 4.64 -13.98 -7.85
N PRO A 97 4.84 -15.23 -7.36
CA PRO A 97 4.98 -15.48 -5.92
C PRO A 97 6.08 -14.64 -5.27
N GLU A 98 7.22 -14.46 -5.94
CA GLU A 98 8.34 -13.64 -5.45
C GLU A 98 7.94 -12.17 -5.36
N GLN A 99 7.25 -11.64 -6.37
CA GLN A 99 6.75 -10.27 -6.38
C GLN A 99 5.67 -10.06 -5.31
N LEU A 100 4.78 -11.03 -5.11
CA LEU A 100 3.79 -10.97 -4.02
C LEU A 100 4.46 -10.85 -2.65
N SER A 101 5.52 -11.63 -2.40
CA SER A 101 6.28 -11.53 -1.16
C SER A 101 6.91 -10.16 -0.97
N LEU A 102 7.41 -9.54 -2.04
CA LEU A 102 8.00 -8.19 -2.01
C LEU A 102 6.98 -7.10 -1.68
N THR A 103 5.69 -7.31 -1.98
CA THR A 103 4.63 -6.35 -1.62
C THR A 103 4.45 -6.17 -0.11
N LEU A 104 4.93 -7.14 0.68
CA LEU A 104 4.86 -7.13 2.14
C LEU A 104 6.22 -6.78 2.77
N THR A 105 6.97 -5.90 2.14
CA THR A 105 8.25 -5.40 2.63
C THR A 105 8.28 -3.88 2.62
N GLY A 106 9.24 -3.29 3.34
CA GLY A 106 9.48 -1.85 3.31
C GLY A 106 8.55 -0.99 4.17
N HIS A 107 7.61 -1.57 4.90
CA HIS A 107 6.67 -0.79 5.71
C HIS A 107 7.29 -0.33 7.05
N GLY A 108 8.22 -1.10 7.62
CA GLY A 108 8.97 -0.68 8.81
C GLY A 108 9.76 0.59 8.58
N PRO A 109 10.63 0.65 7.55
CA PRO A 109 11.35 1.87 7.18
C PRO A 109 10.42 3.05 6.86
N LEU A 110 9.25 2.80 6.27
CA LEU A 110 8.23 3.83 6.03
C LEU A 110 7.73 4.42 7.35
N LEU A 111 7.41 3.60 8.33
CA LEU A 111 7.00 4.07 9.65
C LEU A 111 8.12 4.84 10.35
N ASP A 112 9.38 4.41 10.22
CA ASP A 112 10.53 5.12 10.75
C ASP A 112 10.65 6.54 10.19
N ALA A 113 10.39 6.72 8.89
CA ALA A 113 10.36 8.04 8.26
C ALA A 113 9.27 8.94 8.84
N ILE A 114 8.10 8.38 9.15
CA ILE A 114 6.99 9.11 9.79
C ILE A 114 7.37 9.49 11.23
N ARG A 115 8.05 8.63 11.96
CA ARG A 115 8.50 8.89 13.34
C ARG A 115 9.50 10.03 13.46
N THR A 116 10.14 10.43 12.37
CA THR A 116 11.05 11.61 12.39
C THR A 116 10.33 12.91 12.78
N GLY A 117 9.02 12.96 12.58
CA GLY A 117 8.22 14.15 12.83
C GLY A 117 8.27 15.19 11.72
N ASP A 118 8.97 14.90 10.62
CA ASP A 118 9.04 15.75 9.44
C ASP A 118 7.91 15.38 8.45
N PRO A 119 6.88 16.22 8.29
CA PRO A 119 5.74 15.90 7.41
C PRO A 119 6.12 15.73 5.95
N ASP A 120 7.06 16.52 5.46
CA ASP A 120 7.50 16.45 4.05
C ASP A 120 8.27 15.16 3.80
N LEU A 121 9.16 14.79 4.69
CA LEU A 121 9.89 13.53 4.62
C LEU A 121 8.94 12.34 4.68
N ALA A 122 7.97 12.37 5.58
CA ALA A 122 6.97 11.30 5.72
C ALA A 122 6.14 11.14 4.45
N ARG A 123 5.66 12.24 3.87
CA ARG A 123 4.91 12.22 2.63
C ARG A 123 5.74 11.68 1.47
N GLN A 124 6.97 12.14 1.33
CA GLN A 124 7.89 11.66 0.28
C GLN A 124 8.14 10.16 0.42
N ALA A 125 8.36 9.68 1.64
CA ALA A 125 8.58 8.26 1.90
C ALA A 125 7.36 7.41 1.52
N MET A 126 6.15 7.85 1.86
CA MET A 126 4.93 7.16 1.47
C MET A 126 4.72 7.17 -0.04
N CYS A 127 4.89 8.31 -0.68
CA CYS A 127 4.75 8.41 -2.13
C CYS A 127 5.80 7.55 -2.86
N GLN A 128 7.03 7.51 -2.36
CA GLN A 128 8.07 6.65 -2.92
C GLN A 128 7.75 5.17 -2.75
N HIS A 129 7.23 4.79 -1.58
CA HIS A 129 6.80 3.41 -1.31
C HIS A 129 5.70 2.98 -2.29
N ILE A 130 4.71 3.85 -2.54
CA ILE A 130 3.62 3.60 -3.49
C ILE A 130 4.16 3.51 -4.92
N THR A 131 5.08 4.40 -5.29
CA THR A 131 5.73 4.38 -6.61
C THR A 131 6.54 3.09 -6.82
N ASP A 132 7.27 2.64 -5.81
CA ASP A 132 8.02 1.38 -5.87
C ASP A 132 7.08 0.18 -6.05
N GLY A 133 5.95 0.17 -5.35
CA GLY A 133 4.89 -0.83 -5.53
C GLY A 133 4.32 -0.83 -6.95
N LYS A 134 4.09 0.36 -7.52
CA LYS A 134 3.65 0.49 -8.91
C LYS A 134 4.67 -0.10 -9.89
N LYS A 135 5.94 0.22 -9.72
CA LYS A 135 7.02 -0.34 -10.56
C LYS A 135 7.08 -1.86 -10.47
N LEU A 136 6.95 -2.40 -9.27
CA LEU A 136 6.91 -3.84 -9.05
C LEU A 136 5.74 -4.48 -9.81
N GLN A 137 4.57 -3.89 -9.77
CA GLN A 137 3.38 -4.40 -10.47
C GLN A 137 3.48 -4.27 -11.97
N LEU A 138 4.08 -3.19 -12.49
CA LEU A 138 4.30 -3.01 -13.93
C LEU A 138 5.42 -3.91 -14.48
N SER A 139 6.31 -4.44 -13.63
CA SER A 139 7.35 -5.39 -14.03
C SER A 139 6.84 -6.82 -14.14
N ALA A 140 5.58 -7.08 -13.74
CA ALA A 140 4.97 -8.39 -13.90
C ALA A 140 4.91 -8.73 -15.40
N PRO A 141 5.30 -9.97 -15.80
CA PRO A 141 5.21 -10.36 -17.19
C PRO A 141 3.74 -10.30 -17.65
N PRO A 142 3.47 -9.87 -18.90
CA PRO A 142 2.13 -9.96 -19.43
C PRO A 142 1.65 -11.41 -19.31
N LEU A 143 0.38 -11.59 -18.94
CA LEU A 143 -0.22 -12.92 -18.93
C LEU A 143 0.09 -13.55 -20.29
N ALA A 144 0.90 -14.60 -20.28
CA ALA A 144 1.06 -15.41 -21.46
C ALA A 144 -0.35 -15.84 -21.90
N ASP A 145 -0.67 -15.60 -23.16
CA ASP A 145 -1.95 -16.01 -23.75
C ASP A 145 -2.15 -17.51 -23.51
N LYS A 146 -2.80 -17.85 -22.40
CA LYS A 146 -3.21 -19.23 -22.13
C LYS A 146 -4.33 -19.70 -23.06
N GLN A 147 -4.66 -18.88 -24.05
CA GLN A 147 -5.69 -19.18 -25.06
C GLN A 147 -5.13 -19.70 -26.37
N LYS A 148 -3.84 -20.00 -26.44
CA LYS A 148 -3.24 -20.69 -27.60
C LYS A 148 -2.68 -22.06 -27.25
N ALA A 149 -3.49 -22.81 -26.53
CA ALA A 149 -3.25 -24.25 -26.42
C ALA A 149 -4.49 -24.97 -26.86
#